data_048255ed1578c60eb83498c2b653900b
#
_entry.id   048255ed1578c60eb83498c2b653900b
#
_cell.length_a   1.000
_cell.length_b   1.000
_cell.length_c   1.000
_cell.angle_alpha   90.00
_cell.angle_beta   90.00
_cell.angle_gamma   90.00
#
_symmetry.space_group_name_H-M   'P 1'
#
loop_
_entity.id
_entity.type
_entity.pdbx_description
1 polymer ?
#
loop_
_entity_poly.entity_id
_entity_poly.type
_entity_poly.pdbx_seq_one_letter_code
_entity_poly.pdbx_strand_id
1 'polypeptide(L)'
;VDLPINKDSYQEDELISEHISVNGINTDLILEKEELIDSKVGEGEDMQIADVHLLLVEDNEELLFLMEKILSKHYHVLIAKDGLEALNVIKDNEIDIIISDVMMPEMDGLEFCRTLKSNLETSHIPIILLTAKNTVEDRIECYNAGADGYISKPFELKILEARINNFIMHKKNKQEEFRSNVEVNIDSLEPSSMDKEFLDKVISVIKSNMSEGDFDVVQLADALAVSKSSLYRKMKIATGLSPIEFIRNIRLKHGSQLLKDKSISVAEVAYECGFSNPKYFATCFKEEFGVTPKAVSYTH
;
A
#
# COMPACT_ATOMS: atom_id res chain seq x y z
N VAL A 1 52.83 -24.75 11.45
CA VAL A 1 53.44 -23.65 10.67
C VAL A 1 52.82 -22.40 11.25
N ASP A 2 53.61 -21.66 12.05
CA ASP A 2 53.16 -20.39 12.63
C ASP A 2 53.13 -19.34 11.52
N LEU A 3 51.94 -18.82 11.25
CA LEU A 3 51.78 -17.68 10.32
C LEU A 3 52.20 -16.40 11.06
N PRO A 4 52.92 -15.46 10.36
CA PRO A 4 53.29 -14.20 10.97
C PRO A 4 52.05 -13.35 11.30
N ILE A 5 52.01 -12.81 12.51
CA ILE A 5 50.87 -12.04 13.06
C ILE A 5 51.03 -10.53 12.85
N ASN A 6 52.11 -10.07 12.23
CA ASN A 6 52.37 -8.65 12.07
C ASN A 6 51.96 -8.16 10.66
N LYS A 7 51.18 -7.09 10.58
CA LYS A 7 50.73 -6.44 9.34
C LYS A 7 51.85 -6.07 8.39
N ASP A 8 53.04 -5.74 8.93
CA ASP A 8 54.23 -5.35 8.14
C ASP A 8 54.90 -6.53 7.44
N SER A 9 54.39 -7.76 7.63
CA SER A 9 54.92 -8.99 7.01
C SER A 9 54.26 -9.34 5.69
N TYR A 10 53.22 -8.58 5.27
CA TYR A 10 52.45 -8.81 4.06
C TYR A 10 52.57 -7.61 3.10
N GLN A 11 52.50 -7.86 1.80
CA GLN A 11 52.38 -6.77 0.80
C GLN A 11 50.96 -6.27 0.78
N GLU A 12 50.73 -5.00 0.37
CA GLU A 12 49.38 -4.37 0.41
C GLU A 12 48.31 -5.15 -0.37
N ASP A 13 48.70 -5.90 -1.39
CA ASP A 13 47.83 -6.76 -2.19
C ASP A 13 47.57 -8.14 -1.59
N GLU A 14 48.26 -8.52 -0.51
CA GLU A 14 48.05 -9.74 0.26
C GLU A 14 47.14 -9.53 1.48
N LEU A 15 46.87 -8.27 1.84
CA LEU A 15 45.86 -7.93 2.85
C LEU A 15 44.47 -8.02 2.17
N ILE A 16 43.84 -9.16 2.32
CA ILE A 16 42.45 -9.30 2.00
C ILE A 16 41.71 -8.27 2.87
N SER A 17 41.19 -7.22 2.23
CA SER A 17 40.19 -6.40 2.90
C SER A 17 39.11 -7.35 3.44
N GLU A 18 38.90 -7.37 4.74
CA GLU A 18 37.80 -8.11 5.35
C GLU A 18 36.52 -7.54 4.73
N HIS A 19 36.01 -8.21 3.71
CA HIS A 19 34.67 -7.96 3.20
C HIS A 19 33.71 -8.35 4.31
N ILE A 20 33.27 -7.38 5.07
CA ILE A 20 32.20 -7.55 6.05
C ILE A 20 30.91 -7.76 5.26
N SER A 21 30.67 -8.98 4.89
CA SER A 21 29.39 -9.43 4.41
C SER A 21 28.47 -9.56 5.63
N VAL A 22 27.74 -8.50 5.95
CA VAL A 22 26.66 -8.59 6.94
C VAL A 22 25.52 -9.36 6.29
N ASN A 23 25.43 -10.64 6.64
CA ASN A 23 24.36 -11.60 6.33
C ASN A 23 23.40 -11.22 5.18
N GLY A 24 23.93 -11.06 3.97
CA GLY A 24 23.11 -10.95 2.76
C GLY A 24 23.06 -9.59 2.06
N ILE A 25 23.76 -8.56 2.54
CA ILE A 25 23.93 -7.30 1.79
C ILE A 25 25.42 -7.08 1.50
N ASN A 26 25.74 -6.71 0.27
CA ASN A 26 27.10 -6.34 -0.11
C ASN A 26 27.37 -4.88 0.32
N THR A 27 27.96 -4.71 1.51
CA THR A 27 28.19 -3.41 2.16
C THR A 27 29.23 -2.56 1.44
N ASP A 28 30.19 -3.15 0.73
CA ASP A 28 31.21 -2.40 -0.01
C ASP A 28 30.62 -1.62 -1.19
N LEU A 29 29.58 -2.16 -1.84
CA LEU A 29 28.84 -1.46 -2.88
C LEU A 29 27.99 -0.30 -2.35
N ILE A 30 27.67 -0.29 -1.07
CA ILE A 30 26.87 0.77 -0.43
C ILE A 30 27.78 1.94 -0.02
N LEU A 31 28.94 1.66 0.58
CA LEU A 31 29.85 2.70 1.07
C LEU A 31 30.56 3.45 -0.07
N GLU A 32 31.00 2.76 -1.14
CA GLU A 32 31.58 3.41 -2.32
C GLU A 32 30.58 4.27 -3.12
N LYS A 33 29.26 4.04 -2.94
CA LYS A 33 28.22 4.78 -3.65
C LYS A 33 27.59 5.90 -2.84
N GLU A 34 27.70 5.93 -1.52
CA GLU A 34 27.31 7.10 -0.74
C GLU A 34 28.09 8.36 -1.17
N GLU A 35 29.38 8.24 -1.50
CA GLU A 35 30.20 9.36 -2.04
C GLU A 35 29.87 9.72 -3.51
N LEU A 36 29.26 8.81 -4.28
CA LEU A 36 28.90 9.02 -5.70
C LEU A 36 27.44 9.48 -5.89
N ILE A 37 26.57 9.24 -4.93
CA ILE A 37 25.16 9.62 -5.00
C ILE A 37 24.96 11.10 -4.66
N ASP A 38 25.76 11.67 -3.74
CA ASP A 38 25.73 13.12 -3.45
C ASP A 38 26.17 14.00 -4.63
N SER A 39 26.77 13.42 -5.67
CA SER A 39 27.30 14.18 -6.81
C SER A 39 26.52 14.04 -8.13
N LYS A 40 25.48 13.20 -8.20
CA LYS A 40 24.72 12.89 -9.45
C LYS A 40 23.21 12.66 -9.27
N VAL A 41 22.56 13.27 -8.30
CA VAL A 41 21.10 13.39 -8.34
C VAL A 41 20.78 14.57 -9.25
N GLY A 42 20.64 14.29 -10.55
CA GLY A 42 19.96 15.19 -11.46
C GLY A 42 18.53 15.39 -11.01
N GLU A 43 18.11 16.65 -11.08
CA GLU A 43 16.76 17.17 -10.79
C GLU A 43 15.68 16.32 -11.51
N GLY A 44 15.22 15.25 -10.89
CA GLY A 44 14.00 14.53 -11.20
C GLY A 44 13.07 14.79 -10.03
N GLU A 45 11.87 15.28 -10.33
CA GLU A 45 10.80 15.70 -9.44
C GLU A 45 10.82 14.95 -8.11
N ASP A 46 11.03 15.67 -7.01
CA ASP A 46 10.82 15.22 -5.64
C ASP A 46 9.37 14.73 -5.51
N MET A 47 9.13 13.47 -5.81
CA MET A 47 7.91 12.80 -5.39
C MET A 47 7.96 12.77 -3.86
N GLN A 48 7.16 13.62 -3.22
CA GLN A 48 6.89 13.56 -1.80
C GLN A 48 6.33 12.17 -1.47
N ILE A 49 7.22 11.22 -1.15
CA ILE A 49 6.92 9.90 -0.60
C ILE A 49 6.61 10.02 0.91
N ALA A 50 6.40 11.24 1.39
CA ALA A 50 6.33 11.62 2.79
C ALA A 50 5.26 10.91 3.65
N ASP A 51 4.41 10.06 3.09
CA ASP A 51 3.29 9.43 3.80
C ASP A 51 3.24 7.90 3.64
N VAL A 52 4.36 7.23 3.37
CA VAL A 52 4.40 5.75 3.23
C VAL A 52 4.98 5.13 4.51
N HIS A 53 4.18 4.33 5.19
CA HIS A 53 4.55 3.59 6.39
C HIS A 53 5.00 2.18 6.01
N LEU A 54 6.28 1.89 6.23
CA LEU A 54 6.93 0.63 5.93
C LEU A 54 7.21 -0.11 7.23
N LEU A 55 6.78 -1.36 7.33
CA LEU A 55 7.16 -2.24 8.43
C LEU A 55 8.28 -3.17 7.99
N LEU A 56 9.42 -3.09 8.65
CA LEU A 56 10.59 -3.94 8.44
C LEU A 56 10.68 -4.98 9.56
N VAL A 57 10.72 -6.26 9.19
CA VAL A 57 10.74 -7.38 10.13
C VAL A 57 11.99 -8.23 9.85
N GLU A 58 12.94 -8.21 10.78
CA GLU A 58 14.25 -8.87 10.64
C GLU A 58 14.81 -9.15 12.03
N ASP A 59 15.25 -10.37 12.32
CA ASP A 59 15.81 -10.76 13.60
C ASP A 59 17.30 -10.38 13.78
N ASN A 60 18.01 -10.19 12.67
CA ASN A 60 19.38 -9.71 12.70
C ASN A 60 19.42 -8.20 12.98
N GLU A 61 19.81 -7.80 14.18
CA GLU A 61 19.84 -6.40 14.63
C GLU A 61 20.73 -5.49 13.77
N GLU A 62 21.86 -6.01 13.26
CA GLU A 62 22.77 -5.23 12.42
C GLU A 62 22.15 -4.93 11.05
N LEU A 63 21.53 -5.96 10.45
CA LEU A 63 20.84 -5.83 9.18
C LEU A 63 19.61 -4.94 9.31
N LEU A 64 18.81 -5.13 10.36
CA LEU A 64 17.66 -4.32 10.71
C LEU A 64 18.04 -2.84 10.80
N PHE A 65 19.07 -2.52 11.58
CA PHE A 65 19.57 -1.16 11.76
C PHE A 65 20.05 -0.54 10.44
N LEU A 66 20.80 -1.30 9.64
CA LEU A 66 21.29 -0.84 8.35
C LEU A 66 20.15 -0.52 7.38
N MET A 67 19.19 -1.43 7.25
CA MET A 67 18.03 -1.26 6.38
C MET A 67 17.13 -0.11 6.85
N GLU A 68 16.87 -0.01 8.15
CA GLU A 68 16.13 1.10 8.74
C GLU A 68 16.79 2.44 8.40
N LYS A 69 18.10 2.59 8.64
CA LYS A 69 18.86 3.82 8.38
C LYS A 69 18.76 4.26 6.91
N ILE A 70 18.77 3.31 5.97
CA ILE A 70 18.73 3.62 4.54
C ILE A 70 17.30 3.94 4.12
N LEU A 71 16.34 3.11 4.49
CA LEU A 71 14.94 3.26 4.07
C LEU A 71 14.26 4.46 4.73
N SER A 72 14.67 4.86 5.95
CA SER A 72 14.13 6.04 6.64
C SER A 72 14.47 7.36 5.95
N LYS A 73 15.35 7.36 4.96
CA LYS A 73 15.59 8.55 4.11
C LYS A 73 14.37 8.87 3.22
N HIS A 74 13.53 7.87 2.94
CA HIS A 74 12.43 7.95 1.96
C HIS A 74 11.06 7.54 2.50
N TYR A 75 11.01 6.77 3.61
CA TYR A 75 9.78 6.16 4.15
C TYR A 75 9.72 6.34 5.67
N HIS A 76 8.51 6.31 6.22
CA HIS A 76 8.33 6.14 7.66
C HIS A 76 8.51 4.67 8.02
N VAL A 77 9.68 4.31 8.58
CA VAL A 77 10.02 2.93 8.88
C VAL A 77 9.65 2.60 10.32
N LEU A 78 8.85 1.55 10.48
CA LEU A 78 8.59 0.85 11.73
C LEU A 78 9.35 -0.48 11.71
N ILE A 79 9.82 -0.94 12.85
CA ILE A 79 10.64 -2.15 12.95
C ILE A 79 10.01 -3.18 13.86
N ALA A 80 10.27 -4.46 13.60
CA ALA A 80 9.96 -5.59 14.45
C ALA A 80 11.05 -6.67 14.30
N LYS A 81 11.27 -7.49 15.33
CA LYS A 81 12.32 -8.53 15.33
C LYS A 81 11.81 -9.92 14.94
N ASP A 82 10.50 -10.10 14.95
CA ASP A 82 9.84 -11.35 14.57
C ASP A 82 8.38 -11.10 14.15
N GLY A 83 7.71 -12.15 13.67
CA GLY A 83 6.33 -12.07 13.22
C GLY A 83 5.32 -11.72 14.32
N LEU A 84 5.57 -12.09 15.59
CA LEU A 84 4.67 -11.77 16.70
C LEU A 84 4.74 -10.29 17.06
N GLU A 85 5.94 -9.73 17.12
CA GLU A 85 6.13 -8.28 17.33
C GLU A 85 5.53 -7.50 16.17
N ALA A 86 5.74 -7.96 14.92
CA ALA A 86 5.17 -7.35 13.73
C ALA A 86 3.62 -7.30 13.78
N LEU A 87 2.96 -8.37 14.20
CA LEU A 87 1.50 -8.37 14.37
C LEU A 87 1.03 -7.37 15.43
N ASN A 88 1.81 -7.13 16.49
CA ASN A 88 1.47 -6.12 17.49
C ASN A 88 1.65 -4.70 16.93
N VAL A 89 2.73 -4.44 16.18
CA VAL A 89 2.94 -3.13 15.52
C VAL A 89 1.80 -2.79 14.57
N ILE A 90 1.32 -3.76 13.79
CA ILE A 90 0.22 -3.57 12.83
C ILE A 90 -1.11 -3.22 13.50
N LYS A 91 -1.36 -3.67 14.74
CA LYS A 91 -2.61 -3.34 15.47
C LYS A 91 -2.75 -1.85 15.75
N ASP A 92 -1.63 -1.19 16.03
CA ASP A 92 -1.61 0.19 16.51
C ASP A 92 -1.19 1.19 15.44
N ASN A 93 -0.74 0.72 14.27
CA ASN A 93 -0.23 1.58 13.20
C ASN A 93 -0.84 1.22 11.83
N GLU A 94 -1.00 2.23 10.99
CA GLU A 94 -1.31 2.03 9.58
C GLU A 94 -0.02 1.67 8.83
N ILE A 95 -0.02 0.52 8.13
CA ILE A 95 1.12 0.03 7.36
C ILE A 95 0.76 -0.04 5.89
N ASP A 96 1.60 0.53 5.04
CA ASP A 96 1.40 0.52 3.59
C ASP A 96 2.07 -0.66 2.91
N ILE A 97 3.21 -1.13 3.43
CA ILE A 97 3.97 -2.25 2.89
C ILE A 97 4.81 -2.89 4.00
N ILE A 98 4.96 -4.20 3.93
CA ILE A 98 5.79 -5.00 4.85
C ILE A 98 6.95 -5.61 4.10
N ILE A 99 8.13 -5.56 4.71
CA ILE A 99 9.32 -6.31 4.29
C ILE A 99 9.69 -7.22 5.45
N SER A 100 9.70 -8.53 5.23
CA SER A 100 9.95 -9.50 6.29
C SER A 100 10.98 -10.52 5.87
N ASP A 101 11.94 -10.82 6.74
CA ASP A 101 12.73 -12.04 6.59
C ASP A 101 11.83 -13.28 6.72
N VAL A 102 12.22 -14.35 6.06
CA VAL A 102 11.58 -15.67 6.19
C VAL A 102 12.04 -16.40 7.44
N MET A 103 13.34 -16.31 7.75
CA MET A 103 13.95 -17.10 8.83
C MET A 103 14.07 -16.27 10.09
N MET A 104 13.05 -16.29 10.93
CA MET A 104 13.01 -15.57 12.22
C MET A 104 12.59 -16.51 13.36
N PRO A 105 13.00 -16.22 14.62
CA PRO A 105 12.54 -16.94 15.79
C PRO A 105 11.05 -16.69 16.07
N GLU A 106 10.48 -17.42 17.00
CA GLU A 106 9.09 -17.33 17.49
C GLU A 106 8.05 -17.54 16.39
N MET A 107 7.91 -16.61 15.46
CA MET A 107 7.03 -16.69 14.28
C MET A 107 7.85 -16.37 13.04
N ASP A 108 8.03 -17.33 12.15
CA ASP A 108 8.74 -17.15 10.88
C ASP A 108 7.94 -16.30 9.88
N GLY A 109 8.63 -15.79 8.85
CA GLY A 109 8.01 -14.89 7.85
C GLY A 109 6.92 -15.55 7.02
N LEU A 110 6.95 -16.87 6.83
CA LEU A 110 5.90 -17.59 6.09
C LEU A 110 4.64 -17.73 6.94
N GLU A 111 4.79 -18.08 8.22
CA GLU A 111 3.67 -18.16 9.16
C GLU A 111 3.06 -16.78 9.40
N PHE A 112 3.90 -15.75 9.56
CA PHE A 112 3.48 -14.36 9.64
C PHE A 112 2.69 -13.94 8.39
N CYS A 113 3.20 -14.24 7.19
CA CYS A 113 2.53 -13.95 5.92
C CYS A 113 1.16 -14.66 5.84
N ARG A 114 1.08 -15.95 6.15
CA ARG A 114 -0.20 -16.69 6.17
C ARG A 114 -1.19 -16.08 7.16
N THR A 115 -0.74 -15.73 8.36
CA THR A 115 -1.57 -15.10 9.39
C THR A 115 -2.10 -13.75 8.91
N LEU A 116 -1.21 -12.92 8.35
CA LEU A 116 -1.56 -11.62 7.80
C LEU A 116 -2.60 -11.73 6.66
N LYS A 117 -2.37 -12.66 5.72
CA LYS A 117 -3.23 -12.83 4.53
C LYS A 117 -4.55 -13.53 4.82
N SER A 118 -4.64 -14.33 5.88
CA SER A 118 -5.89 -14.96 6.32
C SER A 118 -6.80 -14.02 7.09
N ASN A 119 -6.28 -12.92 7.65
CA ASN A 119 -7.07 -11.95 8.37
C ASN A 119 -7.58 -10.85 7.44
N LEU A 120 -8.89 -10.66 7.39
CA LEU A 120 -9.55 -9.64 6.57
C LEU A 120 -9.06 -8.21 6.85
N GLU A 121 -8.56 -7.93 8.06
CA GLU A 121 -8.07 -6.59 8.44
C GLU A 121 -6.67 -6.29 7.91
N THR A 122 -5.88 -7.31 7.58
CA THR A 122 -4.47 -7.17 7.21
C THR A 122 -4.12 -7.79 5.85
N SER A 123 -5.02 -8.63 5.28
CA SER A 123 -4.79 -9.37 4.02
C SER A 123 -4.38 -8.50 2.83
N HIS A 124 -4.75 -7.24 2.88
CA HIS A 124 -4.52 -6.24 1.84
C HIS A 124 -3.13 -5.58 1.90
N ILE A 125 -2.43 -5.70 3.03
CA ILE A 125 -1.10 -5.10 3.17
C ILE A 125 -0.14 -5.92 2.31
N PRO A 126 0.52 -5.32 1.29
CA PRO A 126 1.50 -6.05 0.50
C PRO A 126 2.69 -6.44 1.37
N ILE A 127 3.14 -7.68 1.19
CA ILE A 127 4.30 -8.23 1.89
C ILE A 127 5.35 -8.75 0.91
N ILE A 128 6.59 -8.29 1.08
CA ILE A 128 7.77 -8.78 0.37
C ILE A 128 8.57 -9.65 1.35
N LEU A 129 8.79 -10.91 1.00
CA LEU A 129 9.60 -11.82 1.79
C LEU A 129 11.07 -11.79 1.34
N LEU A 130 11.97 -11.64 2.29
CA LEU A 130 13.41 -11.79 2.09
C LEU A 130 13.80 -13.22 2.44
N THR A 131 14.51 -13.92 1.56
CA THR A 131 14.82 -15.35 1.78
C THR A 131 16.27 -15.67 1.40
N ALA A 132 16.96 -16.44 2.22
CA ALA A 132 18.26 -17.02 1.88
C ALA A 132 18.15 -18.20 0.91
N LYS A 133 16.96 -18.73 0.70
CA LYS A 133 16.69 -19.89 -0.14
C LYS A 133 16.35 -19.43 -1.57
N ASN A 134 16.93 -20.12 -2.56
CA ASN A 134 16.86 -19.72 -3.98
C ASN A 134 16.26 -20.79 -4.87
N THR A 135 15.69 -21.88 -4.32
CA THR A 135 15.10 -22.95 -5.12
C THR A 135 13.73 -22.53 -5.67
N VAL A 136 13.27 -23.24 -6.67
CA VAL A 136 11.92 -23.04 -7.23
C VAL A 136 10.86 -23.38 -6.20
N GLU A 137 11.11 -24.41 -5.39
CA GLU A 137 10.22 -24.88 -4.33
C GLU A 137 10.04 -23.79 -3.24
N ASP A 138 11.11 -23.14 -2.82
CA ASP A 138 11.04 -22.05 -1.83
C ASP A 138 10.23 -20.85 -2.34
N ARG A 139 10.36 -20.52 -3.63
CA ARG A 139 9.56 -19.47 -4.26
C ARG A 139 8.07 -19.82 -4.29
N ILE A 140 7.75 -21.07 -4.63
CA ILE A 140 6.38 -21.56 -4.60
C ILE A 140 5.81 -21.50 -3.19
N GLU A 141 6.62 -21.81 -2.16
CA GLU A 141 6.20 -21.73 -0.77
C GLU A 141 5.86 -20.31 -0.36
N CYS A 142 6.69 -19.32 -0.73
CA CYS A 142 6.41 -17.89 -0.48
C CYS A 142 5.08 -17.46 -1.14
N TYR A 143 4.84 -17.82 -2.40
CA TYR A 143 3.58 -17.49 -3.06
C TYR A 143 2.39 -18.22 -2.47
N ASN A 144 2.54 -19.48 -2.07
CA ASN A 144 1.47 -20.24 -1.38
C ASN A 144 1.14 -19.67 0.00
N ALA A 145 2.11 -19.03 0.66
CA ALA A 145 1.86 -18.27 1.88
C ALA A 145 1.08 -16.95 1.63
N GLY A 146 0.93 -16.54 0.36
CA GLY A 146 0.23 -15.33 -0.04
C GLY A 146 1.13 -14.10 -0.16
N ALA A 147 2.45 -14.27 -0.23
CA ALA A 147 3.37 -13.16 -0.42
C ALA A 147 3.15 -12.48 -1.78
N ASP A 148 3.16 -11.15 -1.80
CA ASP A 148 3.02 -10.34 -3.02
C ASP A 148 4.35 -10.22 -3.77
N GLY A 149 5.47 -10.47 -3.08
CA GLY A 149 6.80 -10.51 -3.65
C GLY A 149 7.78 -11.29 -2.79
N TYR A 150 8.88 -11.69 -3.41
CA TYR A 150 10.04 -12.22 -2.68
C TYR A 150 11.32 -11.67 -3.28
N ILE A 151 12.36 -11.60 -2.46
CA ILE A 151 13.71 -11.20 -2.85
C ILE A 151 14.69 -12.16 -2.18
N SER A 152 15.59 -12.75 -2.97
CA SER A 152 16.61 -13.65 -2.43
C SER A 152 17.80 -12.90 -1.85
N LYS A 153 18.23 -13.29 -0.67
CA LYS A 153 19.50 -12.84 -0.06
C LYS A 153 20.69 -13.60 -0.70
N PRO A 154 21.82 -12.97 -1.05
CA PRO A 154 22.09 -11.53 -0.95
C PRO A 154 21.39 -10.72 -2.06
N PHE A 155 20.94 -9.50 -1.75
CA PHE A 155 20.26 -8.61 -2.71
C PHE A 155 20.87 -7.22 -2.73
N GLU A 156 20.67 -6.54 -3.85
CA GLU A 156 20.98 -5.12 -3.95
C GLU A 156 19.80 -4.30 -3.44
N LEU A 157 20.08 -3.29 -2.60
CA LEU A 157 19.07 -2.43 -2.03
C LEU A 157 18.19 -1.75 -3.10
N LYS A 158 18.78 -1.39 -4.24
CA LYS A 158 18.03 -0.83 -5.38
C LYS A 158 16.92 -1.73 -5.92
N ILE A 159 17.10 -3.05 -5.84
CA ILE A 159 16.07 -4.02 -6.25
C ILE A 159 14.90 -3.97 -5.26
N LEU A 160 15.20 -3.85 -3.95
CA LEU A 160 14.18 -3.72 -2.92
C LEU A 160 13.41 -2.40 -3.08
N GLU A 161 14.12 -1.28 -3.24
CA GLU A 161 13.50 0.04 -3.47
C GLU A 161 12.62 0.05 -4.73
N ALA A 162 13.08 -0.54 -5.83
CA ALA A 162 12.29 -0.67 -7.04
C ALA A 162 11.00 -1.47 -6.82
N ARG A 163 11.06 -2.54 -6.01
CA ARG A 163 9.87 -3.32 -5.64
C ARG A 163 8.90 -2.53 -4.77
N ILE A 164 9.41 -1.82 -3.76
CA ILE A 164 8.60 -0.95 -2.91
C ILE A 164 7.88 0.10 -3.77
N ASN A 165 8.63 0.79 -4.62
CA ASN A 165 8.08 1.82 -5.51
C ASN A 165 7.01 1.27 -6.45
N ASN A 166 7.20 0.08 -7.00
CA ASN A 166 6.18 -0.57 -7.84
C ASN A 166 4.87 -0.78 -7.07
N PHE A 167 4.91 -1.27 -5.83
CA PHE A 167 3.69 -1.43 -5.02
C PHE A 167 3.01 -0.09 -4.72
N ILE A 168 3.79 0.95 -4.39
CA ILE A 168 3.27 2.29 -4.12
C ILE A 168 2.61 2.88 -5.38
N MET A 169 3.27 2.78 -6.53
CA MET A 169 2.76 3.29 -7.81
C MET A 169 1.50 2.55 -8.25
N HIS A 170 1.47 1.21 -8.13
CA HIS A 170 0.26 0.44 -8.42
C HIS A 170 -0.92 0.86 -7.54
N LYS A 171 -0.67 1.12 -6.24
CA LYS A 171 -1.69 1.63 -5.33
C LYS A 171 -2.21 3.00 -5.77
N LYS A 172 -1.33 3.95 -6.15
CA LYS A 172 -1.72 5.28 -6.64
C LYS A 172 -2.50 5.21 -7.96
N ASN A 173 -2.01 4.44 -8.94
CA ASN A 173 -2.67 4.31 -10.24
C ASN A 173 -4.09 3.72 -10.10
N LYS A 174 -4.29 2.71 -9.25
CA LYS A 174 -5.62 2.17 -8.94
C LYS A 174 -6.55 3.24 -8.34
N GLN A 175 -6.02 4.10 -7.47
CA GLN A 175 -6.79 5.20 -6.87
C GLN A 175 -7.21 6.24 -7.91
N GLU A 176 -6.31 6.61 -8.82
CA GLU A 176 -6.58 7.58 -9.89
C GLU A 176 -7.56 7.01 -10.93
N GLU A 177 -7.40 5.75 -11.30
CA GLU A 177 -8.31 5.06 -12.21
C GLU A 177 -9.72 4.97 -11.61
N PHE A 178 -9.85 4.68 -10.32
CA PHE A 178 -11.13 4.66 -9.63
C PHE A 178 -11.78 6.05 -9.58
N ARG A 179 -10.99 7.11 -9.41
CA ARG A 179 -11.48 8.49 -9.45
C ARG A 179 -11.93 8.93 -10.84
N SER A 180 -11.20 8.54 -11.88
CA SER A 180 -11.44 9.01 -13.26
C SER A 180 -12.60 8.29 -13.97
N ASN A 181 -12.92 7.05 -13.58
CA ASN A 181 -14.01 6.30 -14.23
C ASN A 181 -15.39 6.78 -13.78
N VAL A 182 -16.18 7.30 -14.70
CA VAL A 182 -17.57 7.76 -14.48
C VAL A 182 -18.50 6.60 -14.13
N GLU A 183 -18.24 5.40 -14.65
CA GLU A 183 -18.91 4.16 -14.24
C GLU A 183 -18.00 3.41 -13.28
N VAL A 184 -18.55 3.05 -12.09
CA VAL A 184 -17.84 2.18 -11.16
C VAL A 184 -17.77 0.79 -11.76
N ASN A 185 -16.80 0.57 -12.62
CA ASN A 185 -16.52 -0.74 -13.18
C ASN A 185 -15.50 -1.45 -12.27
N ILE A 186 -16.03 -2.30 -11.38
CA ILE A 186 -15.21 -3.07 -10.43
C ILE A 186 -14.32 -4.06 -11.19
N ASP A 187 -14.70 -4.44 -12.42
CA ASP A 187 -13.93 -5.36 -13.26
C ASP A 187 -12.62 -4.74 -13.76
N SER A 188 -12.49 -3.41 -13.75
CA SER A 188 -11.23 -2.72 -14.08
C SER A 188 -10.24 -2.66 -12.90
N LEU A 189 -10.77 -2.82 -11.67
CA LEU A 189 -9.92 -3.08 -10.52
C LEU A 189 -9.53 -4.55 -10.59
N GLU A 190 -8.26 -4.91 -10.54
CA GLU A 190 -7.80 -6.29 -10.29
C GLU A 190 -7.76 -6.56 -8.77
N PRO A 191 -8.93 -6.52 -8.07
CA PRO A 191 -8.98 -6.85 -6.66
C PRO A 191 -8.82 -8.37 -6.53
N SER A 192 -8.33 -8.81 -5.39
CA SER A 192 -8.50 -10.21 -5.02
C SER A 192 -9.99 -10.58 -5.13
N SER A 193 -10.33 -11.83 -5.39
CA SER A 193 -11.74 -12.24 -5.52
C SER A 193 -12.58 -11.86 -4.30
N MET A 194 -11.97 -11.80 -3.11
CA MET A 194 -12.61 -11.36 -1.86
C MET A 194 -12.83 -9.84 -1.79
N ASP A 195 -11.90 -9.06 -2.31
CA ASP A 195 -12.05 -7.60 -2.34
C ASP A 195 -13.14 -7.18 -3.32
N LYS A 196 -13.27 -7.89 -4.44
CA LYS A 196 -14.35 -7.68 -5.41
C LYS A 196 -15.72 -7.93 -4.79
N GLU A 197 -15.91 -9.08 -4.14
CA GLU A 197 -17.15 -9.42 -3.45
C GLU A 197 -17.53 -8.40 -2.36
N PHE A 198 -16.52 -7.93 -1.61
CA PHE A 198 -16.70 -6.90 -0.60
C PHE A 198 -17.16 -5.58 -1.22
N LEU A 199 -16.49 -5.11 -2.28
CA LEU A 199 -16.86 -3.86 -2.98
C LEU A 199 -18.23 -3.94 -3.62
N ASP A 200 -18.59 -5.07 -4.21
CA ASP A 200 -19.94 -5.32 -4.76
C ASP A 200 -21.01 -5.17 -3.68
N LYS A 201 -20.78 -5.74 -2.48
CA LYS A 201 -21.67 -5.58 -1.33
C LYS A 201 -21.76 -4.13 -0.88
N VAL A 202 -20.62 -3.43 -0.75
CA VAL A 202 -20.58 -2.01 -0.39
C VAL A 202 -21.40 -1.16 -1.35
N ILE A 203 -21.19 -1.33 -2.66
CA ILE A 203 -21.92 -0.58 -3.69
C ILE A 203 -23.42 -0.92 -3.67
N SER A 204 -23.76 -2.19 -3.49
CA SER A 204 -25.16 -2.62 -3.39
C SER A 204 -25.87 -1.95 -2.21
N VAL A 205 -25.23 -1.92 -1.04
CA VAL A 205 -25.80 -1.26 0.17
C VAL A 205 -25.94 0.24 -0.05
N ILE A 206 -24.93 0.91 -0.63
CA ILE A 206 -25.02 2.36 -0.93
C ILE A 206 -26.13 2.64 -1.93
N LYS A 207 -26.26 1.84 -3.00
CA LYS A 207 -27.32 2.02 -4.01
C LYS A 207 -28.70 1.82 -3.44
N SER A 208 -28.88 0.86 -2.51
CA SER A 208 -30.18 0.62 -1.85
C SER A 208 -30.60 1.76 -0.92
N ASN A 209 -29.66 2.58 -0.44
CA ASN A 209 -29.90 3.70 0.47
C ASN A 209 -29.54 5.05 -0.19
N MET A 210 -29.61 5.11 -1.53
CA MET A 210 -29.10 6.25 -2.31
C MET A 210 -29.75 7.57 -1.94
N SER A 211 -31.08 7.58 -1.80
CA SER A 211 -31.88 8.77 -1.51
C SER A 211 -31.95 9.12 -0.01
N GLU A 212 -31.44 8.26 0.85
CA GLU A 212 -31.46 8.51 2.29
C GLU A 212 -30.33 9.51 2.66
N GLY A 213 -30.72 10.76 2.96
CA GLY A 213 -29.77 11.83 3.31
C GLY A 213 -28.98 11.54 4.59
N ASP A 214 -29.55 10.75 5.49
CA ASP A 214 -28.97 10.37 6.78
C ASP A 214 -28.11 9.11 6.70
N PHE A 215 -28.05 8.43 5.54
CA PHE A 215 -27.22 7.24 5.37
C PHE A 215 -25.76 7.60 5.49
N ASP A 216 -25.12 7.10 6.53
CA ASP A 216 -23.76 7.39 6.92
C ASP A 216 -22.85 6.15 6.99
N VAL A 217 -21.61 6.36 7.40
CA VAL A 217 -20.58 5.30 7.52
C VAL A 217 -20.92 4.28 8.61
N VAL A 218 -21.66 4.69 9.65
CA VAL A 218 -22.05 3.78 10.74
C VAL A 218 -23.06 2.78 10.21
N GLN A 219 -24.10 3.27 9.53
CA GLN A 219 -25.12 2.43 8.91
C GLN A 219 -24.53 1.53 7.82
N LEU A 220 -23.55 2.01 7.04
CA LEU A 220 -22.85 1.17 6.07
C LEU A 220 -22.06 0.05 6.78
N ALA A 221 -21.33 0.36 7.85
CA ALA A 221 -20.57 -0.64 8.61
C ALA A 221 -21.49 -1.71 9.23
N ASP A 222 -22.61 -1.29 9.81
CA ASP A 222 -23.63 -2.17 10.40
C ASP A 222 -24.25 -3.09 9.34
N ALA A 223 -24.62 -2.55 8.18
CA ALA A 223 -25.19 -3.32 7.07
C ALA A 223 -24.22 -4.38 6.50
N LEU A 224 -22.91 -4.11 6.59
CA LEU A 224 -21.86 -5.03 6.17
C LEU A 224 -21.37 -5.97 7.28
N ALA A 225 -21.90 -5.83 8.51
CA ALA A 225 -21.47 -6.56 9.71
C ALA A 225 -19.97 -6.45 9.99
N VAL A 226 -19.39 -5.25 9.80
CA VAL A 226 -17.97 -4.96 10.08
C VAL A 226 -17.84 -3.79 11.05
N SER A 227 -16.71 -3.71 11.77
CA SER A 227 -16.42 -2.54 12.58
C SER A 227 -16.15 -1.31 11.70
N LYS A 228 -16.42 -0.11 12.22
CA LYS A 228 -16.16 1.15 11.51
C LYS A 228 -14.67 1.27 11.11
N SER A 229 -13.74 0.91 11.99
CA SER A 229 -12.31 0.91 11.72
C SER A 229 -11.93 -0.07 10.62
N SER A 230 -12.50 -1.29 10.64
CA SER A 230 -12.31 -2.29 9.58
C SER A 230 -12.83 -1.79 8.24
N LEU A 231 -14.01 -1.15 8.21
CA LEU A 231 -14.58 -0.56 7.00
C LEU A 231 -13.65 0.53 6.43
N TYR A 232 -13.18 1.46 7.26
CA TYR A 232 -12.25 2.52 6.83
C TYR A 232 -10.99 1.94 6.21
N ARG A 233 -10.35 0.97 6.89
CA ARG A 233 -9.14 0.33 6.44
C ARG A 233 -9.34 -0.38 5.10
N LYS A 234 -10.35 -1.25 4.99
CA LYS A 234 -10.66 -1.98 3.75
C LYS A 234 -10.97 -1.06 2.58
N MET A 235 -11.80 -0.04 2.80
CA MET A 235 -12.18 0.89 1.74
C MET A 235 -10.97 1.68 1.24
N LYS A 236 -10.15 2.20 2.17
CA LYS A 236 -8.94 2.96 1.84
C LYS A 236 -7.98 2.16 0.97
N ILE A 237 -7.92 0.86 1.19
CA ILE A 237 -7.03 -0.05 0.49
C ILE A 237 -7.59 -0.48 -0.86
N ALA A 238 -8.85 -0.91 -0.89
CA ALA A 238 -9.47 -1.39 -2.11
C ALA A 238 -9.69 -0.26 -3.14
N THR A 239 -9.96 0.97 -2.66
CA THR A 239 -10.37 2.10 -3.53
C THR A 239 -9.49 3.35 -3.38
N GLY A 240 -8.63 3.41 -2.36
CA GLY A 240 -7.90 4.62 -2.00
C GLY A 240 -8.73 5.72 -1.35
N LEU A 241 -10.03 5.50 -1.21
CA LEU A 241 -10.97 6.47 -0.66
C LEU A 241 -11.40 6.05 0.75
N SER A 242 -11.65 7.04 1.61
CA SER A 242 -12.38 6.79 2.85
C SER A 242 -13.84 6.39 2.53
N PRO A 243 -14.55 5.70 3.44
CA PRO A 243 -15.96 5.36 3.24
C PRO A 243 -16.85 6.57 2.95
N ILE A 244 -16.58 7.71 3.60
CA ILE A 244 -17.32 8.98 3.37
C ILE A 244 -17.10 9.48 1.94
N GLU A 245 -15.85 9.52 1.48
CA GLU A 245 -15.50 9.93 0.11
C GLU A 245 -16.10 8.97 -0.91
N PHE A 246 -16.09 7.67 -0.63
CA PHE A 246 -16.65 6.65 -1.51
C PHE A 246 -18.17 6.78 -1.65
N ILE A 247 -18.91 6.91 -0.55
CA ILE A 247 -20.37 7.16 -0.58
C ILE A 247 -20.67 8.42 -1.39
N ARG A 248 -19.93 9.51 -1.13
CA ARG A 248 -20.09 10.77 -1.85
C ARG A 248 -19.82 10.59 -3.35
N ASN A 249 -18.76 9.87 -3.71
CA ASN A 249 -18.39 9.63 -5.11
C ASN A 249 -19.47 8.83 -5.84
N ILE A 250 -20.00 7.75 -5.24
CA ILE A 250 -21.12 6.96 -5.81
C ILE A 250 -22.36 7.84 -6.01
N ARG A 251 -22.72 8.68 -5.02
CA ARG A 251 -23.84 9.60 -5.10
C ARG A 251 -23.67 10.63 -6.22
N LEU A 252 -22.47 11.20 -6.37
CA LEU A 252 -22.17 12.17 -7.44
C LEU A 252 -22.21 11.52 -8.83
N LYS A 253 -21.69 10.30 -8.98
CA LYS A 253 -21.75 9.54 -10.22
C LYS A 253 -23.20 9.22 -10.61
N HIS A 254 -24.04 8.84 -9.66
CA HIS A 254 -25.48 8.67 -9.88
C HIS A 254 -26.13 9.98 -10.31
N GLY A 255 -25.82 11.08 -9.62
CA GLY A 255 -26.31 12.42 -9.99
C GLY A 255 -25.91 12.83 -11.40
N SER A 256 -24.71 12.49 -11.85
CA SER A 256 -24.26 12.79 -13.23
C SER A 256 -25.10 12.04 -14.29
N GLN A 257 -25.59 10.85 -13.96
CA GLN A 257 -26.49 10.10 -14.83
C GLN A 257 -27.89 10.72 -14.87
N LEU A 258 -28.43 11.09 -13.69
CA LEU A 258 -29.76 11.73 -13.59
C LEU A 258 -29.82 13.09 -14.27
N LEU A 259 -28.72 13.88 -14.24
CA LEU A 259 -28.63 15.18 -14.91
C LEU A 259 -28.76 15.11 -16.43
N LYS A 260 -28.63 13.93 -17.05
CA LYS A 260 -28.91 13.73 -18.48
C LYS A 260 -30.40 13.82 -18.80
N ASP A 261 -31.26 13.60 -17.82
CA ASP A 261 -32.71 13.79 -17.94
C ASP A 261 -33.07 15.26 -17.66
N LYS A 262 -33.47 15.96 -18.72
CA LYS A 262 -33.85 17.38 -18.65
C LYS A 262 -35.15 17.67 -17.89
N SER A 263 -35.91 16.64 -17.56
CA SER A 263 -37.17 16.80 -16.84
C SER A 263 -36.95 17.03 -15.32
N ILE A 264 -35.73 16.74 -14.81
CA ILE A 264 -35.41 16.81 -13.38
C ILE A 264 -34.52 18.02 -13.10
N SER A 265 -34.86 18.82 -12.13
CA SER A 265 -34.04 19.96 -11.71
C SER A 265 -32.79 19.53 -10.97
N VAL A 266 -31.73 20.35 -11.00
CA VAL A 266 -30.48 20.09 -10.24
C VAL A 266 -30.75 19.91 -8.73
N ALA A 267 -31.76 20.60 -8.19
CA ALA A 267 -32.12 20.46 -6.78
C ALA A 267 -32.77 19.10 -6.50
N GLU A 268 -33.66 18.64 -7.35
CA GLU A 268 -34.29 17.31 -7.25
C GLU A 268 -33.22 16.22 -7.37
N VAL A 269 -32.31 16.32 -8.36
CA VAL A 269 -31.18 15.38 -8.48
C VAL A 269 -30.34 15.33 -7.22
N ALA A 270 -30.06 16.48 -6.59
CA ALA A 270 -29.32 16.50 -5.35
C ALA A 270 -30.01 15.71 -4.23
N TYR A 271 -31.35 15.88 -4.08
CA TYR A 271 -32.12 15.15 -3.08
C TYR A 271 -32.23 13.66 -3.39
N GLU A 272 -32.44 13.28 -4.65
CA GLU A 272 -32.46 11.87 -5.06
C GLU A 272 -31.12 11.17 -4.85
N CYS A 273 -30.03 11.92 -4.89
CA CYS A 273 -28.69 11.43 -4.56
C CYS A 273 -28.37 11.48 -3.05
N GLY A 274 -29.33 11.78 -2.18
CA GLY A 274 -29.14 11.83 -0.74
C GLY A 274 -28.35 13.02 -0.22
N PHE A 275 -28.28 14.13 -0.98
CA PHE A 275 -27.70 15.39 -0.49
C PHE A 275 -28.80 16.23 0.13
N SER A 276 -28.68 16.56 1.40
CA SER A 276 -29.61 17.45 2.11
C SER A 276 -29.51 18.93 1.63
N ASN A 277 -28.40 19.31 0.97
CA ASN A 277 -28.15 20.67 0.51
C ASN A 277 -27.70 20.68 -0.97
N PRO A 278 -28.55 21.18 -1.91
CA PRO A 278 -28.24 21.28 -3.33
C PRO A 278 -27.00 22.15 -3.64
N LYS A 279 -26.70 23.15 -2.81
CA LYS A 279 -25.48 23.98 -3.01
C LYS A 279 -24.23 23.16 -2.70
N TYR A 280 -24.28 22.35 -1.64
CA TYR A 280 -23.16 21.45 -1.30
C TYR A 280 -22.98 20.38 -2.38
N PHE A 281 -24.07 19.80 -2.89
CA PHE A 281 -24.00 18.91 -4.05
C PHE A 281 -23.29 19.57 -5.24
N ALA A 282 -23.68 20.81 -5.60
CA ALA A 282 -23.10 21.50 -6.75
C ALA A 282 -21.59 21.79 -6.55
N THR A 283 -21.15 22.09 -5.32
CA THR A 283 -19.75 22.27 -4.99
C THR A 283 -18.96 20.96 -5.14
N CYS A 284 -19.42 19.88 -4.50
CA CYS A 284 -18.77 18.57 -4.59
C CYS A 284 -18.76 18.05 -6.04
N PHE A 285 -19.83 18.28 -6.80
CA PHE A 285 -19.93 17.88 -8.20
C PHE A 285 -18.89 18.60 -9.06
N LYS A 286 -18.71 19.92 -8.85
CA LYS A 286 -17.70 20.70 -9.58
C LYS A 286 -16.27 20.26 -9.20
N GLU A 287 -16.03 19.97 -7.93
CA GLU A 287 -14.73 19.44 -7.47
C GLU A 287 -14.40 18.10 -8.12
N GLU A 288 -15.40 17.19 -8.20
CA GLU A 288 -15.20 15.85 -8.76
C GLU A 288 -15.08 15.82 -10.28
N PHE A 289 -15.94 16.55 -10.99
CA PHE A 289 -16.04 16.47 -12.46
C PHE A 289 -15.45 17.68 -13.19
N GLY A 290 -14.97 18.71 -12.49
CA GLY A 290 -14.44 19.93 -13.09
C GLY A 290 -15.50 20.86 -13.71
N VAL A 291 -16.76 20.42 -13.78
CA VAL A 291 -17.89 21.15 -14.39
C VAL A 291 -19.07 21.26 -13.42
N THR A 292 -19.90 22.28 -13.57
CA THR A 292 -21.10 22.42 -12.71
C THR A 292 -22.20 21.45 -13.13
N PRO A 293 -23.08 21.00 -12.20
CA PRO A 293 -24.25 20.18 -12.55
C PRO A 293 -25.12 20.82 -13.64
N LYS A 294 -25.26 22.13 -13.57
CA LYS A 294 -26.03 22.90 -14.55
C LYS A 294 -25.40 22.84 -15.97
N ALA A 295 -24.08 22.86 -16.09
CA ALA A 295 -23.41 22.71 -17.37
C ALA A 295 -23.68 21.36 -18.02
N VAL A 296 -23.70 20.27 -17.22
CA VAL A 296 -24.01 18.90 -17.69
C VAL A 296 -25.46 18.82 -18.18
N SER A 297 -26.42 19.40 -17.44
CA SER A 297 -27.85 19.43 -17.81
C SER A 297 -28.13 20.18 -19.13
N TYR A 298 -27.26 21.11 -19.56
CA TYR A 298 -27.44 21.86 -20.79
C TYR A 298 -26.70 21.27 -22.00
N THR A 299 -25.74 20.39 -21.83
CA THR A 299 -24.85 19.90 -22.90
C THR A 299 -25.43 18.70 -23.66
N HIS A 300 -26.53 18.16 -23.22
CA HIS A 300 -27.30 17.07 -23.84
C HIS A 300 -28.74 17.52 -24.07
#